data_660789f9c2c09e17dd280eaef695fe0d
#
_entry.id   660789f9c2c09e17dd280eaef695fe0d
#
_cell.length_a   1.000
_cell.length_b   1.000
_cell.length_c   1.000
_cell.angle_alpha   90.00
_cell.angle_beta   90.00
_cell.angle_gamma   90.00
#
_symmetry.space_group_name_H-M   'P 1'
#
loop_
_entity.id
_entity.type
_entity.pdbx_description
1 polymer ?
#
loop_
_entity_poly.entity_id
_entity_poly.type
_entity_poly.pdbx_seq_one_letter_code
_entity_poly.pdbx_strand_id
1 'polypeptide(L)'
;LFVTIFCALGTWQLYRLQWKLELISEITFGLDSKPIEYSNSIKKNYQRVSAKGKFNFDKQIYLYSLNESGKPGYDVVTPFRTDKNQNVLINRGWIKKELKDNPRINSKPETDNEIIGLLREIYKPSIFKPDNDIKNNIWFSLNLEDLKEATGEQFNEFVIFLEDNQAKSPLPKKISIDVPNNHLKYAITW
;
A
#
# COMPACT_ATOMS: atom_id res chain seq x y z
N LEU A 1 -13.07 21.11 36.79
CA LEU A 1 -12.35 19.91 36.35
C LEU A 1 -13.02 19.23 35.16
N PHE A 2 -14.30 18.77 35.25
CA PHE A 2 -15.00 18.06 34.16
C PHE A 2 -15.13 18.93 32.88
N VAL A 3 -15.55 20.18 33.02
CA VAL A 3 -15.66 21.11 31.87
C VAL A 3 -14.32 21.25 31.15
N THR A 4 -13.22 21.36 31.88
CA THR A 4 -11.87 21.47 31.28
C THR A 4 -11.51 20.21 30.48
N ILE A 5 -11.85 19.02 31.00
CA ILE A 5 -11.60 17.76 30.31
C ILE A 5 -12.44 17.67 29.02
N PHE A 6 -13.72 18.03 29.07
CA PHE A 6 -14.58 18.00 27.89
C PHE A 6 -14.15 19.00 26.81
N CYS A 7 -13.76 20.22 27.22
CA CYS A 7 -13.17 21.19 26.28
C CYS A 7 -11.90 20.66 25.61
N ALA A 8 -11.01 20.01 26.38
CA ALA A 8 -9.80 19.42 25.85
C ALA A 8 -10.11 18.28 24.84
N LEU A 9 -11.07 17.41 25.17
CA LEU A 9 -11.51 16.34 24.28
C LEU A 9 -12.18 16.89 23.01
N GLY A 10 -13.02 17.91 23.12
CA GLY A 10 -13.62 18.58 21.98
C GLY A 10 -12.57 19.21 21.05
N THR A 11 -11.60 19.92 21.63
CA THR A 11 -10.47 20.52 20.87
C THR A 11 -9.64 19.44 20.18
N TRP A 12 -9.34 18.34 20.87
CA TRP A 12 -8.63 17.21 20.26
C TRP A 12 -9.41 16.60 19.09
N GLN A 13 -10.73 16.48 19.16
CA GLN A 13 -11.56 16.00 18.06
C GLN A 13 -11.51 16.93 16.83
N LEU A 14 -11.49 18.26 17.04
CA LEU A 14 -11.36 19.21 15.95
C LEU A 14 -9.98 19.10 15.26
N TYR A 15 -8.91 18.93 16.05
CA TYR A 15 -7.57 18.69 15.51
C TYR A 15 -7.51 17.40 14.67
N ARG A 16 -8.13 16.32 15.17
CA ARG A 16 -8.20 15.04 14.44
C ARG A 16 -9.05 15.16 13.16
N LEU A 17 -10.11 15.95 13.19
CA LEU A 17 -10.92 16.26 12.00
C LEU A 17 -10.07 16.93 10.92
N GLN A 18 -9.34 17.99 11.28
CA GLN A 18 -8.50 18.73 10.33
C GLN A 18 -7.46 17.81 9.71
N TRP A 19 -6.70 17.08 10.52
CA TRP A 19 -5.71 16.11 10.04
C TRP A 19 -6.31 15.12 9.04
N LYS A 20 -7.54 14.66 9.30
CA LYS A 20 -8.21 13.69 8.44
C LYS A 20 -8.68 14.29 7.13
N LEU A 21 -9.14 15.53 7.14
CA LEU A 21 -9.51 16.26 5.92
C LEU A 21 -8.27 16.51 5.05
N GLU A 22 -7.14 16.84 5.63
CA GLU A 22 -5.86 16.98 4.92
C GLU A 22 -5.46 15.66 4.25
N LEU A 23 -5.53 14.52 4.97
CA LEU A 23 -5.24 13.21 4.43
C LEU A 23 -6.17 12.84 3.25
N ILE A 24 -7.48 13.09 3.38
CA ILE A 24 -8.45 12.86 2.31
C ILE A 24 -8.11 13.72 1.09
N SER A 25 -7.76 14.99 1.32
CA SER A 25 -7.36 15.91 0.24
C SER A 25 -6.10 15.43 -0.49
N GLU A 26 -5.09 14.96 0.24
CA GLU A 26 -3.87 14.40 -0.37
C GLU A 26 -4.15 13.17 -1.23
N ILE A 27 -4.99 12.25 -0.74
CA ILE A 27 -5.37 11.04 -1.48
C ILE A 27 -6.15 11.43 -2.73
N THR A 28 -7.14 12.32 -2.62
CA THR A 28 -7.96 12.79 -3.74
C THR A 28 -7.10 13.47 -4.80
N PHE A 29 -6.22 14.37 -4.37
CA PHE A 29 -5.31 15.05 -5.28
C PHE A 29 -4.38 14.05 -6.01
N GLY A 30 -3.89 13.04 -5.29
CA GLY A 30 -3.07 11.98 -5.87
C GLY A 30 -3.83 11.19 -6.95
N LEU A 31 -5.06 10.76 -6.65
CA LEU A 31 -5.91 10.00 -7.56
C LEU A 31 -6.29 10.79 -8.83
N ASP A 32 -6.56 12.07 -8.69
CA ASP A 32 -6.98 12.94 -9.79
C ASP A 32 -5.81 13.50 -10.61
N SER A 33 -4.58 13.40 -10.10
CA SER A 33 -3.39 13.91 -10.77
C SER A 33 -3.01 13.07 -11.99
N LYS A 34 -2.39 13.71 -12.99
CA LYS A 34 -1.74 12.96 -14.07
C LYS A 34 -0.57 12.17 -13.51
N PRO A 35 -0.36 10.90 -13.94
CA PRO A 35 0.79 10.13 -13.51
C PRO A 35 2.09 10.80 -14.00
N ILE A 36 3.06 10.89 -13.11
CA ILE A 36 4.43 11.29 -13.44
C ILE A 36 5.32 10.06 -13.57
N GLU A 37 6.37 10.15 -14.36
CA GLU A 37 7.31 9.02 -14.50
C GLU A 37 7.97 8.71 -13.16
N TYR A 38 7.96 7.43 -12.78
CA TYR A 38 8.55 6.97 -11.52
C TYR A 38 10.05 7.23 -11.45
N SER A 39 10.49 7.70 -10.30
CA SER A 39 11.91 7.82 -9.93
C SER A 39 12.07 7.55 -8.44
N ASN A 40 13.19 6.94 -8.04
CA ASN A 40 13.55 6.71 -6.65
C ASN A 40 13.71 8.00 -5.82
N SER A 41 13.82 9.16 -6.48
CA SER A 41 13.86 10.48 -5.83
C SER A 41 12.49 10.98 -5.36
N ILE A 42 11.39 10.39 -5.85
CA ILE A 42 10.03 10.78 -5.46
C ILE A 42 9.75 10.20 -4.07
N LYS A 43 9.55 11.10 -3.09
CA LYS A 43 9.28 10.76 -1.68
C LYS A 43 7.97 11.38 -1.20
N LYS A 44 6.93 11.26 -2.01
CA LYS A 44 5.61 11.81 -1.68
C LYS A 44 4.56 10.70 -1.67
N ASN A 45 3.88 10.55 -0.52
CA ASN A 45 2.74 9.66 -0.40
C ASN A 45 1.62 10.06 -1.38
N TYR A 46 0.90 9.07 -1.87
CA TYR A 46 -0.23 9.22 -2.79
C TYR A 46 0.13 9.93 -4.11
N GLN A 47 1.42 10.04 -4.45
CA GLN A 47 1.80 10.53 -5.76
C GLN A 47 1.47 9.47 -6.81
N ARG A 48 0.68 9.85 -7.83
CA ARG A 48 0.38 9.00 -8.96
C ARG A 48 1.59 8.91 -9.87
N VAL A 49 2.02 7.70 -10.18
CA VAL A 49 3.22 7.45 -10.98
C VAL A 49 2.94 6.44 -12.10
N SER A 50 3.71 6.55 -13.17
CA SER A 50 3.80 5.53 -14.22
C SER A 50 5.23 5.01 -14.31
N ALA A 51 5.39 3.72 -14.63
CA ALA A 51 6.68 3.11 -14.88
C ALA A 51 6.59 2.06 -15.98
N LYS A 52 7.66 1.93 -16.77
CA LYS A 52 7.85 0.85 -17.75
C LYS A 52 8.95 -0.07 -17.26
N GLY A 53 8.78 -1.38 -17.47
CA GLY A 53 9.76 -2.36 -17.02
C GLY A 53 9.19 -3.77 -16.91
N LYS A 54 9.84 -4.59 -16.08
CA LYS A 54 9.54 -6.03 -15.95
C LYS A 54 9.32 -6.44 -14.50
N PHE A 55 8.30 -7.27 -14.29
CA PHE A 55 8.07 -7.93 -13.01
C PHE A 55 9.07 -9.08 -12.77
N ASN A 56 9.53 -9.20 -11.53
CA ASN A 56 10.28 -10.36 -11.06
C ASN A 56 9.35 -11.26 -10.21
N PHE A 57 8.61 -12.16 -10.89
CA PHE A 57 7.64 -13.05 -10.24
C PHE A 57 8.29 -14.08 -9.33
N ASP A 58 9.55 -14.45 -9.58
CA ASP A 58 10.28 -15.43 -8.77
C ASP A 58 10.58 -14.89 -7.35
N LYS A 59 10.51 -13.57 -7.19
CA LYS A 59 10.71 -12.86 -5.93
C LYS A 59 9.41 -12.27 -5.36
N GLN A 60 8.26 -12.77 -5.80
CA GLN A 60 6.95 -12.31 -5.35
C GLN A 60 6.72 -12.60 -3.87
N ILE A 61 6.08 -11.68 -3.18
CA ILE A 61 5.84 -11.67 -1.74
C ILE A 61 4.36 -11.69 -1.45
N TYR A 62 3.94 -12.43 -0.44
CA TYR A 62 2.57 -12.51 0.05
C TYR A 62 2.44 -11.82 1.40
N LEU A 63 1.99 -10.57 1.38
CA LEU A 63 1.81 -9.74 2.56
C LEU A 63 0.42 -9.99 3.16
N TYR A 64 0.34 -10.53 4.38
CA TYR A 64 -0.93 -10.75 5.06
C TYR A 64 -1.74 -9.47 5.16
N SER A 65 -2.98 -9.52 4.68
CA SER A 65 -3.88 -8.39 4.72
C SER A 65 -5.35 -8.82 4.73
N LEU A 66 -6.22 -7.89 5.15
CA LEU A 66 -7.65 -8.06 5.07
C LEU A 66 -8.18 -7.36 3.82
N ASN A 67 -9.20 -7.92 3.19
CA ASN A 67 -9.94 -7.22 2.13
C ASN A 67 -10.93 -6.22 2.73
N GLU A 68 -11.67 -5.49 1.87
CA GLU A 68 -12.68 -4.50 2.27
C GLU A 68 -13.79 -5.09 3.15
N SER A 69 -14.08 -6.39 3.03
CA SER A 69 -15.07 -7.12 3.85
C SER A 69 -14.47 -7.73 5.13
N GLY A 70 -13.21 -7.42 5.46
CA GLY A 70 -12.52 -7.97 6.63
C GLY A 70 -12.07 -9.43 6.49
N LYS A 71 -12.14 -10.02 5.29
CA LYS A 71 -11.70 -11.41 5.07
C LYS A 71 -10.18 -11.49 4.97
N PRO A 72 -9.54 -12.46 5.66
CA PRO A 72 -8.10 -12.63 5.63
C PRO A 72 -7.61 -13.20 4.29
N GLY A 73 -6.47 -12.71 3.84
CA GLY A 73 -5.80 -13.11 2.60
C GLY A 73 -4.43 -12.49 2.49
N TYR A 74 -3.96 -12.26 1.28
CA TYR A 74 -2.65 -11.68 1.02
C TYR A 74 -2.72 -10.58 -0.03
N ASP A 75 -2.03 -9.48 0.21
CA ASP A 75 -1.63 -8.57 -0.85
C ASP A 75 -0.45 -9.19 -1.59
N VAL A 76 -0.54 -9.22 -2.90
CA VAL A 76 0.51 -9.76 -3.77
C VAL A 76 1.47 -8.63 -4.13
N VAL A 77 2.64 -8.66 -3.51
CA VAL A 77 3.68 -7.64 -3.73
C VAL A 77 4.78 -8.25 -4.58
N THR A 78 5.01 -7.69 -5.76
CA THR A 78 5.97 -8.22 -6.72
C THR A 78 7.06 -7.18 -7.01
N PRO A 79 8.35 -7.52 -6.91
CA PRO A 79 9.43 -6.66 -7.37
C PRO A 79 9.28 -6.32 -8.84
N PHE A 80 9.59 -5.08 -9.18
CA PHE A 80 9.54 -4.57 -10.54
C PHE A 80 10.81 -3.81 -10.84
N ARG A 81 11.44 -4.14 -11.95
CA ARG A 81 12.64 -3.44 -12.43
C ARG A 81 12.25 -2.53 -13.58
N THR A 82 12.42 -1.24 -13.38
CA THR A 82 12.12 -0.25 -14.40
C THR A 82 13.16 -0.28 -15.53
N ASP A 83 12.81 0.24 -16.70
CA ASP A 83 13.74 0.41 -17.82
C ASP A 83 14.94 1.31 -17.47
N LYS A 84 14.80 2.16 -16.45
CA LYS A 84 15.87 2.98 -15.86
C LYS A 84 16.70 2.22 -14.81
N ASN A 85 16.56 0.90 -14.74
CA ASN A 85 17.30 0.03 -13.83
C ASN A 85 17.07 0.32 -12.34
N GLN A 86 15.88 0.81 -11.97
CA GLN A 86 15.46 1.05 -10.60
C GLN A 86 14.56 -0.09 -10.12
N ASN A 87 14.78 -0.57 -8.89
CA ASN A 87 13.92 -1.58 -8.29
C ASN A 87 12.84 -0.89 -7.46
N VAL A 88 11.61 -1.33 -7.64
CA VAL A 88 10.45 -0.87 -6.87
C VAL A 88 9.52 -2.03 -6.57
N LEU A 89 8.82 -1.97 -5.45
CA LEU A 89 7.78 -2.94 -5.10
C LEU A 89 6.44 -2.51 -5.67
N ILE A 90 5.71 -3.46 -6.27
CA ILE A 90 4.37 -3.24 -6.80
C ILE A 90 3.37 -4.10 -6.02
N ASN A 91 2.45 -3.46 -5.31
CA ASN A 91 1.28 -4.15 -4.77
C ASN A 91 0.26 -4.34 -5.91
N ARG A 92 0.12 -5.57 -6.38
CA ARG A 92 -0.74 -5.94 -7.50
C ARG A 92 -2.19 -6.15 -7.10
N GLY A 93 -2.47 -6.17 -5.79
CA GLY A 93 -3.81 -6.38 -5.25
C GLY A 93 -3.89 -7.57 -4.30
N TRP A 94 -5.11 -7.88 -3.88
CA TRP A 94 -5.41 -8.88 -2.85
C TRP A 94 -5.88 -10.20 -3.45
N ILE A 95 -5.49 -11.31 -2.79
CA ILE A 95 -5.95 -12.66 -3.07
C ILE A 95 -6.43 -13.36 -1.81
N LYS A 96 -7.33 -14.34 -1.96
CA LYS A 96 -7.67 -15.27 -0.88
C LYS A 96 -6.47 -16.16 -0.55
N LYS A 97 -6.41 -16.67 0.69
CA LYS A 97 -5.32 -17.55 1.16
C LYS A 97 -5.11 -18.77 0.26
N GLU A 98 -6.20 -19.38 -0.20
CA GLU A 98 -6.20 -20.58 -1.02
C GLU A 98 -5.60 -20.36 -2.41
N LEU A 99 -5.46 -19.13 -2.84
CA LEU A 99 -4.89 -18.78 -4.15
C LEU A 99 -3.38 -18.51 -4.11
N LYS A 100 -2.75 -18.59 -2.93
CA LYS A 100 -1.32 -18.32 -2.78
C LYS A 100 -0.45 -19.17 -3.72
N ASP A 101 -0.78 -20.44 -3.84
CA ASP A 101 0.00 -21.40 -4.64
C ASP A 101 -0.55 -21.58 -6.05
N ASN A 102 -1.46 -20.69 -6.50
CA ASN A 102 -2.04 -20.76 -7.82
C ASN A 102 -1.07 -20.24 -8.88
N PRO A 103 -0.67 -21.06 -9.89
CA PRO A 103 0.26 -20.63 -10.93
C PRO A 103 -0.19 -19.39 -11.71
N ARG A 104 -1.50 -19.13 -11.82
CA ARG A 104 -2.05 -17.96 -12.51
C ARG A 104 -1.73 -16.64 -11.81
N ILE A 105 -1.47 -16.68 -10.50
CA ILE A 105 -1.04 -15.50 -9.73
C ILE A 105 0.42 -15.15 -10.04
N ASN A 106 1.20 -16.16 -10.42
CA ASN A 106 2.62 -16.09 -10.72
C ASN A 106 2.89 -16.04 -12.24
N SER A 107 1.84 -15.97 -13.07
CA SER A 107 2.01 -15.96 -14.53
C SER A 107 2.63 -14.62 -14.97
N LYS A 108 3.62 -14.75 -15.85
CA LYS A 108 4.27 -13.61 -16.51
C LYS A 108 3.31 -13.03 -17.54
N PRO A 109 2.98 -11.73 -17.52
CA PRO A 109 2.49 -11.09 -18.73
C PRO A 109 3.60 -11.12 -19.78
N GLU A 110 3.24 -11.46 -21.01
CA GLU A 110 4.19 -11.68 -22.12
C GLU A 110 4.83 -10.40 -22.67
N THR A 111 4.40 -9.22 -22.18
CA THR A 111 4.82 -7.92 -22.74
C THR A 111 5.52 -7.05 -21.71
N ASP A 112 6.31 -6.09 -22.18
CA ASP A 112 6.82 -4.99 -21.37
C ASP A 112 5.63 -4.28 -20.73
N ASN A 113 5.66 -4.22 -19.40
CA ASN A 113 4.53 -3.69 -18.67
C ASN A 113 4.70 -2.19 -18.44
N GLU A 114 3.73 -1.44 -18.90
CA GLU A 114 3.51 -0.09 -18.40
C GLU A 114 2.52 -0.18 -17.24
N ILE A 115 2.93 0.31 -16.09
CA ILE A 115 2.12 0.31 -14.88
C ILE A 115 1.78 1.75 -14.49
N ILE A 116 0.59 1.93 -13.93
CA ILE A 116 0.16 3.18 -13.30
C ILE A 116 -0.34 2.81 -11.90
N GLY A 117 0.04 3.62 -10.92
CA GLY A 117 -0.39 3.40 -9.55
C GLY A 117 0.00 4.55 -8.62
N LEU A 118 -0.36 4.39 -7.36
CA LEU A 118 -0.11 5.35 -6.30
C LEU A 118 1.04 4.91 -5.41
N LEU A 119 2.00 5.79 -5.19
CA LEU A 119 3.07 5.60 -4.22
C LEU A 119 2.52 5.59 -2.80
N ARG A 120 2.95 4.62 -2.02
CA ARG A 120 2.71 4.58 -0.57
C ARG A 120 3.99 4.26 0.16
N GLU A 121 4.24 5.04 1.20
CA GLU A 121 5.37 4.81 2.09
C GLU A 121 5.21 3.48 2.84
N ILE A 122 6.31 2.75 2.95
CA ILE A 122 6.42 1.53 3.75
C ILE A 122 6.63 1.97 5.21
N TYR A 123 5.57 1.82 6.02
CA TYR A 123 5.66 2.15 7.43
C TYR A 123 6.47 1.10 8.20
N LYS A 124 7.28 1.58 9.14
CA LYS A 124 7.96 0.67 10.08
C LYS A 124 6.95 -0.23 10.77
N PRO A 125 7.26 -1.52 10.90
CA PRO A 125 6.36 -2.46 11.56
C PRO A 125 6.11 -2.03 13.01
N SER A 126 4.87 -2.20 13.46
CA SER A 126 4.53 -2.05 14.88
C SER A 126 5.15 -3.19 15.67
N ILE A 127 5.55 -2.93 16.92
CA ILE A 127 6.06 -3.93 17.86
C ILE A 127 5.05 -5.07 18.15
N PHE A 128 3.78 -4.87 17.79
CA PHE A 128 2.72 -5.88 17.96
C PHE A 128 2.52 -6.76 16.72
N LYS A 129 3.24 -6.52 15.61
CA LYS A 129 3.16 -7.39 14.44
C LYS A 129 4.08 -8.59 14.62
N PRO A 130 3.64 -9.79 14.20
CA PRO A 130 4.52 -10.95 14.14
C PRO A 130 5.70 -10.70 13.19
N ASP A 131 6.79 -11.44 13.43
CA ASP A 131 7.91 -11.49 12.50
C ASP A 131 7.50 -12.13 11.16
N ASN A 132 8.20 -11.77 10.10
CA ASN A 132 7.95 -12.32 8.77
C ASN A 132 8.44 -13.79 8.71
N ASP A 133 7.61 -14.66 8.15
CA ASP A 133 7.99 -16.04 7.82
C ASP A 133 8.52 -16.09 6.37
N ILE A 134 9.78 -15.69 6.19
CA ILE A 134 10.43 -15.60 4.88
C ILE A 134 10.48 -16.99 4.22
N LYS A 135 10.66 -18.05 5.00
CA LYS A 135 10.76 -19.43 4.52
C LYS A 135 9.50 -19.93 3.82
N ASN A 136 8.33 -19.58 4.38
CA ASN A 136 7.03 -19.92 3.82
C ASN A 136 6.45 -18.78 2.96
N ASN A 137 7.21 -17.71 2.76
CA ASN A 137 6.78 -16.52 2.04
C ASN A 137 5.45 -15.97 2.59
N ILE A 138 5.38 -15.78 3.92
CA ILE A 138 4.24 -15.16 4.62
C ILE A 138 4.77 -13.93 5.34
N TRP A 139 4.32 -12.77 4.91
CA TRP A 139 4.80 -11.49 5.41
C TRP A 139 3.71 -10.78 6.21
N PHE A 140 4.10 -10.16 7.30
CA PHE A 140 3.22 -9.33 8.13
C PHE A 140 3.56 -7.85 8.02
N SER A 141 4.75 -7.54 7.53
CA SER A 141 5.20 -6.18 7.25
C SER A 141 6.20 -6.16 6.10
N LEU A 142 6.25 -5.05 5.37
CA LEU A 142 7.33 -4.80 4.42
C LEU A 142 8.46 -4.10 5.19
N ASN A 143 9.55 -4.81 5.41
CA ASN A 143 10.76 -4.35 6.06
C ASN A 143 11.91 -4.43 5.05
N LEU A 144 12.66 -3.35 4.87
CA LEU A 144 13.70 -3.27 3.84
C LEU A 144 14.85 -4.26 4.06
N GLU A 145 15.15 -4.61 5.31
CA GLU A 145 16.19 -5.58 5.65
C GLU A 145 15.77 -6.99 5.26
N ASP A 146 14.56 -7.41 5.66
CA ASP A 146 13.99 -8.71 5.30
C ASP A 146 13.79 -8.82 3.77
N LEU A 147 13.37 -7.72 3.11
CA LEU A 147 13.23 -7.67 1.67
C LEU A 147 14.55 -7.90 0.96
N LYS A 148 15.63 -7.27 1.44
CA LYS A 148 16.98 -7.46 0.91
C LYS A 148 17.46 -8.90 1.12
N GLU A 149 17.19 -9.49 2.29
CA GLU A 149 17.54 -10.89 2.59
C GLU A 149 16.79 -11.85 1.66
N ALA A 150 15.47 -11.70 1.52
CA ALA A 150 14.63 -12.59 0.73
C ALA A 150 14.84 -12.47 -0.79
N THR A 151 15.09 -11.26 -1.28
CA THR A 151 15.15 -11.00 -2.72
C THR A 151 16.57 -10.80 -3.26
N GLY A 152 17.53 -10.45 -2.41
CA GLY A 152 18.87 -10.01 -2.82
C GLY A 152 18.90 -8.62 -3.46
N GLU A 153 17.78 -7.90 -3.46
CA GLU A 153 17.63 -6.59 -4.11
C GLU A 153 17.43 -5.48 -3.07
N GLN A 154 17.82 -4.27 -3.42
CA GLN A 154 17.55 -3.09 -2.60
C GLN A 154 16.35 -2.33 -3.15
N PHE A 155 15.45 -1.92 -2.26
CA PHE A 155 14.27 -1.13 -2.55
C PHE A 155 14.32 0.19 -1.78
N ASN A 156 13.56 1.18 -2.26
CA ASN A 156 13.30 2.39 -1.49
C ASN A 156 12.14 2.17 -0.50
N GLU A 157 11.84 3.20 0.29
CA GLU A 157 10.79 3.18 1.33
C GLU A 157 9.37 3.30 0.76
N PHE A 158 9.17 3.08 -0.55
CA PHE A 158 7.87 3.20 -1.20
C PHE A 158 7.49 1.95 -1.96
N VAL A 159 6.19 1.67 -1.96
CA VAL A 159 5.53 0.64 -2.76
C VAL A 159 4.50 1.30 -3.66
N ILE A 160 4.38 0.88 -4.92
CA ILE A 160 3.35 1.34 -5.84
C ILE A 160 2.13 0.43 -5.71
N PHE A 161 0.99 1.00 -5.37
CA PHE A 161 -0.30 0.32 -5.42
C PHE A 161 -0.85 0.44 -6.82
N LEU A 162 -0.93 -0.69 -7.52
CA LEU A 162 -1.40 -0.74 -8.89
C LEU A 162 -2.88 -0.34 -8.96
N GLU A 163 -3.21 0.64 -9.84
CA GLU A 163 -4.59 1.12 -9.98
C GLU A 163 -5.48 0.14 -10.71
N ASP A 164 -4.99 -0.41 -11.80
CA ASP A 164 -5.69 -1.40 -12.59
C ASP A 164 -4.76 -2.57 -12.90
N ASN A 165 -5.24 -3.77 -12.61
CA ASN A 165 -4.74 -4.96 -13.26
C ASN A 165 -5.93 -5.50 -14.06
N GLN A 166 -5.87 -5.51 -15.34
CA GLN A 166 -6.91 -6.07 -16.23
C GLN A 166 -7.20 -7.55 -15.93
N ALA A 167 -6.48 -8.13 -14.98
CA ALA A 167 -6.65 -9.48 -14.51
C ALA A 167 -7.79 -9.60 -13.50
N LYS A 168 -8.53 -10.70 -13.52
CA LYS A 168 -9.55 -11.01 -12.51
C LYS A 168 -8.96 -11.28 -11.11
N SER A 169 -7.67 -11.49 -11.01
CA SER A 169 -6.93 -11.77 -9.77
C SER A 169 -5.43 -11.50 -10.00
N PRO A 170 -4.71 -10.87 -9.07
CA PRO A 170 -5.18 -10.31 -7.79
C PRO A 170 -6.23 -9.20 -7.94
N LEU A 171 -7.13 -9.07 -6.95
CA LEU A 171 -8.11 -7.97 -6.93
C LEU A 171 -7.38 -6.66 -6.60
N PRO A 172 -7.47 -5.62 -7.46
CA PRO A 172 -6.85 -4.34 -7.16
C PRO A 172 -7.27 -3.82 -5.79
N LYS A 173 -6.33 -3.34 -5.01
CA LYS A 173 -6.62 -2.75 -3.71
C LYS A 173 -6.97 -1.29 -3.90
N LYS A 174 -8.25 -0.98 -3.82
CA LYS A 174 -8.70 0.41 -3.89
C LYS A 174 -8.12 1.22 -2.73
N ILE A 175 -7.45 2.32 -3.05
CA ILE A 175 -7.11 3.30 -2.04
C ILE A 175 -8.40 4.07 -1.79
N SER A 176 -9.07 3.72 -0.68
CA SER A 176 -10.37 4.30 -0.36
C SER A 176 -10.20 5.71 0.18
N ILE A 177 -10.95 6.65 -0.41
CA ILE A 177 -11.18 7.99 0.14
C ILE A 177 -12.23 7.92 1.26
N ASP A 178 -13.02 6.84 1.29
CA ASP A 178 -14.09 6.64 2.28
C ASP A 178 -13.50 6.24 3.64
N VAL A 179 -12.88 7.21 4.27
CA VAL A 179 -12.33 7.08 5.62
C VAL A 179 -13.38 7.60 6.59
N PRO A 180 -14.02 6.75 7.46
CA PRO A 180 -15.03 7.19 8.39
C PRO A 180 -14.60 8.43 9.16
N ASN A 181 -15.36 9.52 9.06
CA ASN A 181 -15.01 10.81 9.66
C ASN A 181 -16.14 11.34 10.54
N ASN A 182 -16.21 10.81 11.78
CA ASN A 182 -17.21 11.19 12.76
C ASN A 182 -16.69 12.20 13.80
N HIS A 183 -15.50 12.79 13.58
CA HIS A 183 -14.85 13.64 14.56
C HIS A 183 -15.64 14.90 14.88
N LEU A 184 -16.30 15.52 13.89
CA LEU A 184 -17.17 16.68 14.12
C LEU A 184 -18.35 16.32 15.04
N LYS A 185 -18.97 15.16 14.81
CA LYS A 185 -20.08 14.68 15.67
C LYS A 185 -19.61 14.52 17.12
N TYR A 186 -18.45 13.91 17.33
CA TYR A 186 -17.89 13.74 18.67
C TYR A 186 -17.47 15.07 19.30
N ALA A 187 -16.91 16.01 18.54
CA ALA A 187 -16.56 17.34 19.06
C ALA A 187 -17.77 18.09 19.61
N ILE A 188 -18.92 18.00 18.92
CA ILE A 188 -20.18 18.62 19.37
C ILE A 188 -20.77 17.86 20.59
N THR A 189 -20.54 16.56 20.67
CA THR A 189 -21.08 15.73 21.76
C THR A 189 -20.34 15.98 23.08
N TRP A 190 -19.06 16.24 23.06
CA TRP A 190 -18.24 16.56 24.25
C TRP A 190 -18.46 17.97 24.74
#